data_17393339e96a94129ff5fc681347bd50
#
_entry.id   17393339e96a94129ff5fc681347bd50
#
_cell.length_a   1.000
_cell.length_b   1.000
_cell.length_c   1.000
_cell.angle_alpha   90.00
_cell.angle_beta   90.00
_cell.angle_gamma   90.00
#
_symmetry.space_group_name_H-M   'P 1'
#
loop_
_entity.id
_entity.type
_entity.pdbx_description
1 polymer ?
#
loop_
_entity_poly.entity_id
_entity_poly.type
_entity_poly.pdbx_seq_one_letter_code
_entity_poly.pdbx_strand_id
1 'polypeptide(L)'
;MLYLSRKIHNMLSILIPVYNINCVSLVRKLYEMALLTEFPFEILLADDASCRKVREENRVLNRLDGCRVLELETNHGPAFIRNYLGEQARYPYLLFLDTDTSPVGEDFLSLYLKNAGGQVVCGGFCYPEEGDSFLRNKYGAQVEAQPAAERRKHPYQHFISMNFFIPRELFLRVRFDETFHLGYEDTAFGKRLEDAGISVLHIENPVWHLVE
;
A
#
# COMPACT_ATOMS: atom_id res chain seq x y z
N MET A 1 15.80 13.10 25.31
CA MET A 1 16.32 13.06 23.93
C MET A 1 15.92 11.81 23.17
N LEU A 2 16.04 10.59 23.70
CA LEU A 2 15.64 9.32 23.03
C LEU A 2 14.13 9.22 22.70
N TYR A 3 13.25 9.80 23.48
CA TYR A 3 11.79 9.74 23.27
C TYR A 3 11.32 10.63 22.10
N LEU A 4 11.92 11.80 21.95
CA LEU A 4 11.66 12.70 20.81
C LEU A 4 12.24 12.15 19.50
N SER A 5 13.41 11.51 19.56
CA SER A 5 14.01 10.86 18.39
C SER A 5 13.16 9.69 17.85
N ARG A 6 12.55 8.88 18.73
CA ARG A 6 11.62 7.83 18.33
C ARG A 6 10.30 8.37 17.69
N LYS A 7 9.78 9.50 18.17
CA LYS A 7 8.57 10.12 17.57
C LYS A 7 8.79 10.65 16.15
N ILE A 8 9.99 11.15 15.85
CA ILE A 8 10.30 11.67 14.50
C ILE A 8 10.46 10.53 13.48
N HIS A 9 10.85 9.32 13.92
CA HIS A 9 11.08 8.16 13.04
C HIS A 9 9.82 7.33 12.74
N ASN A 10 8.68 7.60 13.38
CA ASN A 10 7.46 6.81 13.23
C ASN A 10 6.31 7.65 12.67
N MET A 11 6.57 8.46 11.64
CA MET A 11 5.54 9.20 10.90
C MET A 11 5.22 8.49 9.60
N LEU A 12 3.93 8.31 9.29
CA LEU A 12 3.45 7.42 8.24
C LEU A 12 2.59 8.15 7.22
N SER A 13 2.92 8.03 5.94
CA SER A 13 2.03 8.35 4.82
C SER A 13 1.41 7.05 4.30
N ILE A 14 0.10 6.92 4.41
CA ILE A 14 -0.67 5.83 3.81
C ILE A 14 -1.09 6.29 2.41
N LEU A 15 -0.70 5.53 1.40
CA LEU A 15 -0.77 5.91 -0.01
C LEU A 15 -1.67 4.94 -0.78
N ILE A 16 -2.72 5.46 -1.39
CA ILE A 16 -3.76 4.66 -2.04
C ILE A 16 -3.93 5.14 -3.50
N PRO A 17 -3.45 4.37 -4.49
CA PRO A 17 -3.74 4.63 -5.89
C PRO A 17 -5.20 4.29 -6.19
N VAL A 18 -5.93 5.19 -6.85
CA VAL A 18 -7.37 5.04 -7.10
C VAL A 18 -7.67 5.10 -8.59
N TYR A 19 -8.42 4.10 -9.09
CA TYR A 19 -9.01 4.17 -10.43
C TYR A 19 -10.37 3.47 -10.46
N ASN A 20 -11.45 4.26 -10.61
CA ASN A 20 -12.84 3.80 -10.72
C ASN A 20 -13.37 2.95 -9.54
N ILE A 21 -12.79 3.08 -8.34
CA ILE A 21 -13.22 2.37 -7.13
C ILE A 21 -13.58 3.37 -6.03
N ASN A 22 -14.71 3.13 -5.35
CA ASN A 22 -15.07 3.84 -4.13
C ASN A 22 -14.26 3.27 -2.96
N CYS A 23 -13.38 4.08 -2.37
CA CYS A 23 -12.49 3.68 -1.28
C CYS A 23 -12.86 4.26 0.09
N VAL A 24 -14.07 4.82 0.24
CA VAL A 24 -14.50 5.46 1.49
C VAL A 24 -14.45 4.51 2.68
N SER A 25 -14.88 3.26 2.51
CA SER A 25 -14.85 2.25 3.59
C SER A 25 -13.43 1.90 4.01
N LEU A 26 -12.54 1.62 3.04
CA LEU A 26 -11.13 1.33 3.31
C LEU A 26 -10.46 2.47 4.06
N VAL A 27 -10.61 3.69 3.55
CA VAL A 27 -9.95 4.87 4.15
C VAL A 27 -10.46 5.17 5.56
N ARG A 28 -11.76 5.04 5.82
CA ARG A 28 -12.30 5.21 7.18
C ARG A 28 -11.73 4.18 8.14
N LYS A 29 -11.65 2.92 7.73
CA LYS A 29 -11.04 1.86 8.55
C LYS A 29 -9.56 2.18 8.86
N LEU A 30 -8.79 2.56 7.84
CA LEU A 30 -7.38 2.94 8.02
C LEU A 30 -7.22 4.18 8.91
N TYR A 31 -8.10 5.16 8.76
CA TYR A 31 -8.12 6.37 9.57
C TYR A 31 -8.37 6.07 11.05
N GLU A 32 -9.37 5.24 11.36
CA GLU A 32 -9.67 4.79 12.73
C GLU A 32 -8.48 4.02 13.32
N MET A 33 -7.88 3.10 12.56
CA MET A 33 -6.68 2.39 12.99
C MET A 33 -5.50 3.33 13.24
N ALA A 34 -5.30 4.34 12.39
CA ALA A 34 -4.21 5.30 12.51
C ALA A 34 -4.36 6.20 13.74
N LEU A 35 -5.57 6.60 14.10
CA LEU A 35 -5.85 7.36 15.33
C LEU A 35 -5.44 6.60 16.60
N LEU A 36 -5.46 5.26 16.57
CA LEU A 36 -5.04 4.42 17.69
C LEU A 36 -3.52 4.29 17.83
N THR A 37 -2.74 4.69 16.82
CA THR A 37 -1.28 4.47 16.82
C THR A 37 -0.47 5.53 17.55
N GLU A 38 -1.02 6.62 18.00
CA GLU A 38 -0.31 7.77 18.62
C GLU A 38 0.80 8.39 17.73
N PHE A 39 0.97 7.96 16.48
CA PHE A 39 1.97 8.48 15.54
C PHE A 39 1.32 9.48 14.57
N PRO A 40 2.05 10.55 14.18
CA PRO A 40 1.59 11.41 13.12
C PRO A 40 1.41 10.63 11.82
N PHE A 41 0.27 10.80 11.18
CA PHE A 41 -0.03 10.15 9.90
C PHE A 41 -0.69 11.11 8.91
N GLU A 42 -0.66 10.73 7.65
CA GLU A 42 -1.53 11.26 6.61
C GLU A 42 -2.03 10.11 5.74
N ILE A 43 -3.16 10.30 5.08
CA ILE A 43 -3.68 9.39 4.07
C ILE A 43 -3.79 10.16 2.76
N LEU A 44 -3.06 9.73 1.74
CA LEU A 44 -3.09 10.32 0.41
C LEU A 44 -3.73 9.34 -0.56
N LEU A 45 -4.75 9.81 -1.24
CA LEU A 45 -5.35 9.12 -2.37
C LEU A 45 -4.96 9.86 -3.64
N ALA A 46 -4.51 9.16 -4.66
CA ALA A 46 -4.34 9.74 -5.98
C ALA A 46 -5.29 9.06 -6.96
N ASP A 47 -6.24 9.83 -7.45
CA ASP A 47 -7.25 9.41 -8.42
C ASP A 47 -6.69 9.57 -9.83
N ASP A 48 -6.48 8.45 -10.51
CA ASP A 48 -5.89 8.38 -11.85
C ASP A 48 -6.97 8.49 -12.95
N ALA A 49 -7.71 9.61 -12.93
CA ALA A 49 -8.77 9.93 -13.89
C ALA A 49 -10.01 9.00 -13.82
N SER A 50 -10.48 8.70 -12.61
CA SER A 50 -11.75 7.99 -12.43
C SER A 50 -12.96 8.72 -13.02
N CYS A 51 -14.06 8.00 -13.24
CA CYS A 51 -15.30 8.60 -13.64
C CYS A 51 -15.82 9.61 -12.57
N ARG A 52 -16.62 10.58 -13.03
CA ARG A 52 -17.13 11.67 -12.18
C ARG A 52 -17.83 11.17 -10.91
N LYS A 53 -18.62 10.11 -11.01
CA LYS A 53 -19.37 9.55 -9.87
C LYS A 53 -18.40 9.11 -8.75
N VAL A 54 -17.37 8.34 -9.08
CA VAL A 54 -16.39 7.83 -8.12
C VAL A 54 -15.60 8.97 -7.49
N ARG A 55 -15.19 9.97 -8.27
CA ARG A 55 -14.52 11.17 -7.75
C ARG A 55 -15.39 11.90 -6.72
N GLU A 56 -16.67 12.15 -7.04
CA GLU A 56 -17.62 12.82 -6.14
C GLU A 56 -17.79 12.03 -4.83
N GLU A 57 -17.87 10.70 -4.90
CA GLU A 57 -17.96 9.82 -3.74
C GLU A 57 -16.70 9.89 -2.87
N ASN A 58 -15.51 9.83 -3.47
CA ASN A 58 -14.24 9.81 -2.74
C ASN A 58 -13.85 11.20 -2.18
N ARG A 59 -14.31 12.30 -2.77
CA ARG A 59 -14.04 13.68 -2.27
C ARG A 59 -14.47 13.92 -0.83
N VAL A 60 -15.44 13.16 -0.31
CA VAL A 60 -15.88 13.27 1.08
C VAL A 60 -14.75 13.01 2.08
N LEU A 61 -13.73 12.25 1.65
CA LEU A 61 -12.56 11.91 2.46
C LEU A 61 -11.67 13.14 2.78
N ASN A 62 -11.73 14.20 1.98
CA ASN A 62 -11.05 15.46 2.29
C ASN A 62 -11.58 16.15 3.57
N ARG A 63 -12.67 15.66 4.17
CA ARG A 63 -13.19 16.15 5.45
C ARG A 63 -12.50 15.51 6.67
N LEU A 64 -11.74 14.43 6.46
CA LEU A 64 -10.94 13.79 7.50
C LEU A 64 -9.61 14.54 7.64
N ASP A 65 -9.26 14.89 8.88
CA ASP A 65 -7.99 15.59 9.14
C ASP A 65 -6.79 14.72 8.72
N GLY A 66 -5.84 15.32 7.99
CA GLY A 66 -4.69 14.58 7.46
C GLY A 66 -5.00 13.69 6.23
N CYS A 67 -6.23 13.67 5.73
CA CYS A 67 -6.59 12.96 4.50
C CYS A 67 -6.68 13.92 3.31
N ARG A 68 -6.12 13.54 2.15
CA ARG A 68 -6.17 14.33 0.90
C ARG A 68 -6.44 13.43 -0.30
N VAL A 69 -7.38 13.86 -1.12
CA VAL A 69 -7.67 13.25 -2.44
C VAL A 69 -7.07 14.16 -3.52
N LEU A 70 -6.13 13.62 -4.26
CA LEU A 70 -5.44 14.27 -5.39
C LEU A 70 -6.04 13.70 -6.69
N GLU A 71 -6.63 14.53 -7.54
CA GLU A 71 -7.29 14.09 -8.76
C GLU A 71 -6.45 14.48 -9.98
N LEU A 72 -6.14 13.48 -10.82
CA LEU A 72 -5.48 13.69 -12.10
C LEU A 72 -6.50 13.78 -13.24
N GLU A 73 -6.18 14.53 -14.28
CA GLU A 73 -7.05 14.74 -15.43
C GLU A 73 -6.98 13.59 -16.45
N THR A 74 -5.86 12.88 -16.48
CA THR A 74 -5.61 11.77 -17.42
C THR A 74 -5.13 10.54 -16.67
N ASN A 75 -5.47 9.35 -17.19
CA ASN A 75 -5.00 8.08 -16.64
C ASN A 75 -3.55 7.82 -17.09
N HIS A 76 -2.69 7.54 -16.13
CA HIS A 76 -1.26 7.31 -16.32
C HIS A 76 -0.84 5.86 -16.00
N GLY A 77 -1.69 5.12 -15.30
CA GLY A 77 -1.45 3.73 -14.92
C GLY A 77 -0.76 3.54 -13.57
N PRO A 78 -0.66 2.26 -13.12
CA PRO A 78 -0.33 1.91 -11.75
C PRO A 78 1.10 2.29 -11.32
N ALA A 79 2.05 2.26 -12.21
CA ALA A 79 3.45 2.63 -11.91
C ALA A 79 3.58 4.14 -11.64
N PHE A 80 3.02 4.97 -12.54
CA PHE A 80 3.05 6.42 -12.42
C PHE A 80 2.35 6.90 -11.16
N ILE A 81 1.11 6.40 -10.91
CA ILE A 81 0.31 6.89 -9.78
C ILE A 81 0.95 6.59 -8.43
N ARG A 82 1.64 5.44 -8.28
CA ARG A 82 2.41 5.12 -7.08
C ARG A 82 3.63 6.02 -6.93
N ASN A 83 4.36 6.32 -8.02
CA ASN A 83 5.46 7.28 -8.01
C ASN A 83 5.00 8.66 -7.59
N TYR A 84 3.90 9.14 -8.17
CA TYR A 84 3.29 10.41 -7.84
C TYR A 84 2.92 10.49 -6.35
N LEU A 85 2.26 9.47 -5.80
CA LEU A 85 1.93 9.41 -4.37
C LEU A 85 3.17 9.51 -3.49
N GLY A 86 4.23 8.77 -3.80
CA GLY A 86 5.49 8.80 -3.04
C GLY A 86 6.17 10.18 -3.07
N GLU A 87 6.03 10.93 -4.17
CA GLU A 87 6.51 12.32 -4.28
C GLU A 87 5.69 13.28 -3.40
N GLN A 88 4.34 13.13 -3.40
CA GLN A 88 3.42 13.98 -2.64
C GLN A 88 3.43 13.71 -1.14
N ALA A 89 3.95 12.55 -0.71
CA ALA A 89 4.02 12.15 0.70
C ALA A 89 4.98 13.03 1.49
N ARG A 90 4.60 13.35 2.74
CA ARG A 90 5.38 14.23 3.64
C ARG A 90 6.22 13.46 4.63
N TYR A 91 5.83 12.24 4.98
CA TYR A 91 6.41 11.50 6.08
C TYR A 91 7.51 10.52 5.63
N PRO A 92 8.42 10.13 6.54
CA PRO A 92 9.60 9.31 6.21
C PRO A 92 9.27 7.87 5.86
N TYR A 93 8.09 7.37 6.23
CA TYR A 93 7.64 6.02 5.88
C TYR A 93 6.39 6.07 5.03
N LEU A 94 6.36 5.22 4.02
CA LEU A 94 5.25 5.05 3.09
C LEU A 94 4.64 3.66 3.25
N LEU A 95 3.33 3.59 3.38
CA LEU A 95 2.55 2.34 3.29
C LEU A 95 1.65 2.44 2.07
N PHE A 96 1.91 1.61 1.08
CA PHE A 96 1.06 1.50 -0.11
C PHE A 96 0.00 0.42 0.10
N LEU A 97 -1.22 0.74 -0.27
CA LEU A 97 -2.37 -0.18 -0.25
C LEU A 97 -3.23 0.03 -1.49
N ASP A 98 -3.62 -1.04 -2.15
CA ASP A 98 -4.56 -0.97 -3.26
C ASP A 98 -6.01 -0.80 -2.76
N THR A 99 -6.87 -0.19 -3.57
CA THR A 99 -8.25 0.17 -3.21
C THR A 99 -9.17 -1.03 -2.99
N ASP A 100 -8.88 -2.16 -3.62
CA ASP A 100 -9.62 -3.43 -3.50
C ASP A 100 -9.09 -4.30 -2.35
N THR A 101 -8.52 -3.66 -1.33
CA THR A 101 -7.98 -4.35 -0.16
C THR A 101 -8.67 -3.92 1.15
N SER A 102 -8.51 -4.74 2.19
CA SER A 102 -8.89 -4.37 3.56
C SER A 102 -7.96 -5.02 4.58
N PRO A 103 -7.37 -4.29 5.54
CA PRO A 103 -6.58 -4.88 6.62
C PRO A 103 -7.30 -6.01 7.34
N VAL A 104 -6.59 -7.12 7.62
CA VAL A 104 -7.15 -8.26 8.36
C VAL A 104 -7.08 -8.03 9.86
N GLY A 105 -5.89 -7.72 10.39
CA GLY A 105 -5.65 -7.56 11.83
C GLY A 105 -5.87 -6.13 12.31
N GLU A 106 -6.26 -5.98 13.58
CA GLU A 106 -6.41 -4.67 14.24
C GLU A 106 -5.06 -3.98 14.49
N ASP A 107 -3.98 -4.75 14.61
CA ASP A 107 -2.61 -4.26 14.81
C ASP A 107 -1.85 -3.98 13.50
N PHE A 108 -2.55 -3.98 12.37
CA PHE A 108 -2.01 -3.87 11.01
C PHE A 108 -0.96 -2.75 10.86
N LEU A 109 -1.29 -1.52 11.24
CA LEU A 109 -0.36 -0.38 11.15
C LEU A 109 0.79 -0.51 12.15
N SER A 110 0.51 -0.98 13.36
CA SER A 110 1.52 -1.16 14.41
C SER A 110 2.58 -2.19 14.02
N LEU A 111 2.20 -3.25 13.30
CA LEU A 111 3.13 -4.28 12.82
C LEU A 111 4.13 -3.70 11.80
N TYR A 112 3.71 -2.82 10.91
CA TYR A 112 4.61 -2.12 10.00
C TYR A 112 5.58 -1.21 10.75
N LEU A 113 5.07 -0.41 11.68
CA LEU A 113 5.89 0.53 12.45
C LEU A 113 6.90 -0.18 13.37
N LYS A 114 6.56 -1.37 13.90
CA LYS A 114 7.49 -2.22 14.65
C LYS A 114 8.63 -2.76 13.78
N ASN A 115 8.39 -2.95 12.49
CA ASN A 115 9.39 -3.43 11.53
C ASN A 115 10.01 -2.28 10.70
N ALA A 116 9.74 -1.03 11.08
CA ALA A 116 10.33 0.14 10.43
C ALA A 116 11.86 0.11 10.51
N GLY A 117 12.51 0.37 9.38
CA GLY A 117 13.97 0.33 9.26
C GLY A 117 14.41 0.72 7.85
N GLY A 118 15.64 0.35 7.48
CA GLY A 118 16.22 0.61 6.17
C GLY A 118 15.84 -0.42 5.09
N GLN A 119 14.68 -1.05 5.17
CA GLN A 119 14.24 -2.14 4.29
C GLN A 119 12.80 -1.95 3.82
N VAL A 120 12.41 -2.69 2.80
CA VAL A 120 11.01 -2.85 2.39
C VAL A 120 10.35 -3.94 3.24
N VAL A 121 9.10 -3.72 3.66
CA VAL A 121 8.32 -4.71 4.41
C VAL A 121 7.03 -5.02 3.64
N CYS A 122 6.83 -6.30 3.27
CA CYS A 122 5.63 -6.76 2.56
C CYS A 122 4.74 -7.58 3.49
N GLY A 123 3.49 -7.17 3.65
CA GLY A 123 2.51 -7.83 4.53
C GLY A 123 1.88 -9.07 3.91
N GLY A 124 1.76 -9.09 2.59
CA GLY A 124 1.04 -10.12 1.86
C GLY A 124 -0.47 -9.86 1.82
N PHE A 125 -1.20 -10.83 1.28
CA PHE A 125 -2.65 -10.76 1.13
C PHE A 125 -3.28 -12.14 1.29
N CYS A 126 -4.58 -12.18 1.47
CA CYS A 126 -5.39 -13.39 1.50
C CYS A 126 -6.74 -13.11 0.82
N TYR A 127 -7.46 -14.18 0.51
CA TYR A 127 -8.79 -14.12 -0.10
C TYR A 127 -9.85 -14.47 0.93
N PRO A 128 -11.05 -13.83 0.90
CA PRO A 128 -12.18 -14.27 1.70
C PRO A 128 -12.57 -15.71 1.36
N GLU A 129 -12.93 -16.49 2.38
CA GLU A 129 -13.35 -17.89 2.22
C GLU A 129 -14.75 -18.03 1.59
N GLU A 130 -15.55 -16.97 1.63
CA GLU A 130 -16.93 -16.91 1.15
C GLU A 130 -17.12 -15.85 0.06
N GLY A 131 -18.07 -16.09 -0.87
CA GLY A 131 -18.48 -15.13 -1.88
C GLY A 131 -18.66 -15.73 -3.28
N ASP A 132 -19.25 -14.95 -4.18
CA ASP A 132 -19.59 -15.38 -5.56
C ASP A 132 -18.36 -15.68 -6.44
N SER A 133 -17.19 -15.16 -6.09
CA SER A 133 -15.90 -15.41 -6.76
C SER A 133 -15.18 -16.65 -6.25
N PHE A 134 -15.89 -17.62 -5.68
CA PHE A 134 -15.34 -18.79 -4.97
C PHE A 134 -14.22 -19.54 -5.70
N LEU A 135 -14.35 -19.78 -7.01
CA LEU A 135 -13.32 -20.52 -7.76
C LEU A 135 -12.04 -19.70 -7.92
N ARG A 136 -12.15 -18.41 -8.20
CA ARG A 136 -11.02 -17.49 -8.30
C ARG A 136 -10.33 -17.32 -6.95
N ASN A 137 -11.12 -17.11 -5.90
CA ASN A 137 -10.61 -16.94 -4.54
C ASN A 137 -9.90 -18.23 -4.07
N LYS A 138 -10.46 -19.39 -4.37
CA LYS A 138 -9.84 -20.68 -4.02
C LYS A 138 -8.52 -20.93 -4.75
N TYR A 139 -8.45 -20.59 -6.04
CA TYR A 139 -7.20 -20.66 -6.81
C TYR A 139 -6.18 -19.66 -6.28
N GLY A 140 -6.57 -18.41 -6.09
CA GLY A 140 -5.72 -17.36 -5.56
C GLY A 140 -5.19 -17.69 -4.16
N ALA A 141 -6.05 -18.20 -3.26
CA ALA A 141 -5.65 -18.60 -1.92
C ALA A 141 -4.63 -19.76 -1.91
N GLN A 142 -4.68 -20.65 -2.89
CA GLN A 142 -3.76 -21.79 -2.98
C GLN A 142 -2.44 -21.47 -3.69
N VAL A 143 -2.46 -20.56 -4.67
CA VAL A 143 -1.34 -20.34 -5.60
C VAL A 143 -0.67 -18.97 -5.36
N GLU A 144 -1.45 -17.93 -5.12
CA GLU A 144 -0.97 -16.55 -5.05
C GLU A 144 -0.73 -16.07 -3.60
N ALA A 145 -1.66 -16.38 -2.69
CA ALA A 145 -1.63 -15.94 -1.29
C ALA A 145 -0.72 -16.86 -0.44
N GLN A 146 0.58 -16.70 -0.59
CA GLN A 146 1.55 -17.52 0.13
C GLN A 146 1.89 -16.94 1.51
N PRO A 147 2.14 -17.79 2.54
CA PRO A 147 2.57 -17.35 3.86
C PRO A 147 3.96 -16.67 3.80
N ALA A 148 4.25 -15.78 4.74
CA ALA A 148 5.51 -15.05 4.77
C ALA A 148 6.74 -15.96 4.78
N ALA A 149 6.66 -17.15 5.39
CA ALA A 149 7.74 -18.13 5.40
C ALA A 149 8.13 -18.59 3.99
N GLU A 150 7.15 -18.80 3.10
CA GLU A 150 7.41 -19.18 1.72
C GLU A 150 7.90 -17.96 0.91
N ARG A 151 7.27 -16.80 1.08
CA ARG A 151 7.66 -15.56 0.39
C ARG A 151 9.11 -15.14 0.69
N ARG A 152 9.61 -15.44 1.89
CA ARG A 152 11.01 -15.15 2.28
C ARG A 152 12.05 -15.97 1.53
N LYS A 153 11.68 -17.09 0.91
CA LYS A 153 12.62 -17.92 0.13
C LYS A 153 13.05 -17.20 -1.17
N HIS A 154 12.16 -16.40 -1.73
CA HIS A 154 12.40 -15.62 -2.95
C HIS A 154 11.84 -14.19 -2.78
N PRO A 155 12.44 -13.36 -1.90
CA PRO A 155 11.79 -12.15 -1.39
C PRO A 155 11.48 -11.11 -2.47
N TYR A 156 12.29 -11.00 -3.49
CA TYR A 156 12.07 -10.05 -4.58
C TYR A 156 11.03 -10.53 -5.59
N GLN A 157 10.96 -11.85 -5.84
CA GLN A 157 9.99 -12.44 -6.76
C GLN A 157 8.56 -12.42 -6.19
N HIS A 158 8.44 -12.43 -4.86
CA HIS A 158 7.17 -12.34 -4.15
C HIS A 158 6.83 -10.92 -3.68
N PHE A 159 7.52 -9.91 -4.23
CA PHE A 159 7.13 -8.52 -4.01
C PHE A 159 5.78 -8.26 -4.71
N ILE A 160 4.85 -7.64 -3.99
CA ILE A 160 3.55 -7.21 -4.49
C ILE A 160 3.28 -5.80 -3.98
N SER A 161 2.87 -4.90 -4.86
CA SER A 161 2.63 -3.48 -4.55
C SER A 161 1.33 -3.20 -3.81
N MET A 162 0.43 -4.17 -3.75
CA MET A 162 -0.89 -4.00 -3.12
C MET A 162 -0.82 -3.80 -1.58
N ASN A 163 0.28 -4.23 -0.92
CA ASN A 163 0.44 -4.15 0.52
C ASN A 163 1.92 -4.14 0.92
N PHE A 164 2.58 -2.99 0.84
CA PHE A 164 3.99 -2.86 1.24
C PHE A 164 4.32 -1.53 1.90
N PHE A 165 5.31 -1.57 2.76
CA PHE A 165 5.84 -0.46 3.54
C PHE A 165 7.31 -0.24 3.18
N ILE A 166 7.72 1.03 3.01
CA ILE A 166 9.05 1.40 2.55
C ILE A 166 9.46 2.77 3.10
N PRO A 167 10.74 2.99 3.49
CA PRO A 167 11.26 4.33 3.72
C PRO A 167 11.13 5.19 2.46
N ARG A 168 10.60 6.41 2.61
CA ARG A 168 10.38 7.34 1.48
C ARG A 168 11.65 7.61 0.68
N GLU A 169 12.79 7.75 1.35
CA GLU A 169 14.08 7.95 0.69
C GLU A 169 14.44 6.79 -0.25
N LEU A 170 14.24 5.54 0.21
CA LEU A 170 14.48 4.36 -0.62
C LEU A 170 13.50 4.30 -1.79
N PHE A 171 12.22 4.58 -1.55
CA PHE A 171 11.20 4.61 -2.60
C PHE A 171 11.57 5.61 -3.71
N LEU A 172 11.91 6.84 -3.35
CA LEU A 172 12.26 7.88 -4.32
C LEU A 172 13.55 7.57 -5.11
N ARG A 173 14.44 6.75 -4.55
CA ARG A 173 15.66 6.30 -5.23
C ARG A 173 15.38 5.19 -6.24
N VAL A 174 14.48 4.24 -5.92
CA VAL A 174 14.21 3.07 -6.77
C VAL A 174 13.11 3.35 -7.78
N ARG A 175 11.96 3.83 -7.35
CA ARG A 175 10.76 4.16 -8.14
C ARG A 175 10.24 2.99 -8.99
N PHE A 176 8.96 2.99 -9.25
CA PHE A 176 8.38 2.11 -10.28
C PHE A 176 8.83 2.54 -11.68
N ASP A 177 8.92 1.57 -12.58
CA ASP A 177 9.21 1.84 -13.98
C ASP A 177 7.90 2.19 -14.71
N GLU A 178 7.77 3.46 -15.10
CA GLU A 178 6.56 3.99 -15.72
C GLU A 178 6.34 3.54 -17.17
N THR A 179 7.26 2.77 -17.73
CA THR A 179 7.05 2.12 -19.03
C THR A 179 6.08 0.94 -18.94
N PHE A 180 5.84 0.40 -17.74
CA PHE A 180 4.81 -0.60 -17.47
C PHE A 180 3.46 0.08 -17.22
N HIS A 181 2.60 0.08 -18.22
CA HIS A 181 1.27 0.69 -18.11
C HIS A 181 0.22 -0.24 -17.51
N LEU A 182 0.39 -1.56 -17.61
CA LEU A 182 -0.51 -2.55 -17.03
C LEU A 182 0.20 -3.90 -16.84
N GLY A 183 0.35 -4.30 -15.57
CA GLY A 183 0.98 -5.56 -15.18
C GLY A 183 2.51 -5.56 -15.26
N TYR A 184 3.13 -6.48 -14.54
CA TYR A 184 4.59 -6.65 -14.40
C TYR A 184 5.34 -5.50 -13.69
N GLU A 185 4.69 -4.40 -13.32
CA GLU A 185 5.31 -3.32 -12.56
C GLU A 185 5.85 -3.80 -11.20
N ASP A 186 5.15 -4.74 -10.56
CA ASP A 186 5.56 -5.37 -9.29
C ASP A 186 6.84 -6.18 -9.46
N THR A 187 6.88 -7.04 -10.48
CA THR A 187 8.05 -7.86 -10.81
C THR A 187 9.25 -7.00 -11.14
N ALA A 188 9.04 -5.94 -11.92
CA ALA A 188 10.10 -4.99 -12.28
C ALA A 188 10.59 -4.22 -11.04
N PHE A 189 9.69 -3.80 -10.15
CA PHE A 189 10.07 -3.11 -8.92
C PHE A 189 10.83 -4.04 -7.96
N GLY A 190 10.39 -5.29 -7.78
CA GLY A 190 11.11 -6.31 -7.02
C GLY A 190 12.54 -6.52 -7.56
N LYS A 191 12.71 -6.58 -8.88
CA LYS A 191 14.04 -6.68 -9.51
C LYS A 191 14.90 -5.43 -9.27
N ARG A 192 14.31 -4.24 -9.32
CA ARG A 192 15.04 -2.98 -9.04
C ARG A 192 15.48 -2.90 -7.58
N LEU A 193 14.69 -3.42 -6.62
CA LEU A 193 15.08 -3.54 -5.22
C LEU A 193 16.28 -4.47 -5.06
N GLU A 194 16.27 -5.63 -5.73
CA GLU A 194 17.38 -6.59 -5.75
C GLU A 194 18.66 -5.95 -6.28
N ASP A 195 18.59 -5.32 -7.46
CA ASP A 195 19.73 -4.65 -8.10
C ASP A 195 20.29 -3.49 -7.28
N ALA A 196 19.44 -2.81 -6.50
CA ALA A 196 19.83 -1.74 -5.58
C ALA A 196 20.36 -2.26 -4.22
N GLY A 197 20.35 -3.57 -3.98
CA GLY A 197 20.76 -4.19 -2.72
C GLY A 197 19.84 -3.83 -1.52
N ILE A 198 18.57 -3.51 -1.78
CA ILE A 198 17.59 -3.16 -0.75
C ILE A 198 16.88 -4.43 -0.29
N SER A 199 16.95 -4.73 1.01
CA SER A 199 16.32 -5.91 1.58
C SER A 199 14.80 -5.83 1.55
N VAL A 200 14.13 -6.96 1.28
CA VAL A 200 12.68 -7.13 1.37
C VAL A 200 12.36 -8.13 2.48
N LEU A 201 11.69 -7.66 3.52
CA LEU A 201 11.21 -8.47 4.63
C LEU A 201 9.73 -8.81 4.42
N HIS A 202 9.39 -10.09 4.34
CA HIS A 202 7.99 -10.53 4.34
C HIS A 202 7.53 -10.85 5.76
N ILE A 203 6.40 -10.29 6.17
CA ILE A 203 5.75 -10.52 7.47
C ILE A 203 4.33 -11.06 7.28
N GLU A 204 3.77 -11.69 8.31
CA GLU A 204 2.34 -12.03 8.34
C GLU A 204 1.54 -10.80 8.78
N ASN A 205 1.19 -9.97 7.81
CA ASN A 205 0.36 -8.77 7.99
C ASN A 205 -0.54 -8.57 6.78
N PRO A 206 -1.42 -9.56 6.48
CA PRO A 206 -2.14 -9.57 5.21
C PRO A 206 -3.27 -8.54 5.16
N VAL A 207 -3.65 -8.24 3.94
CA VAL A 207 -4.93 -7.61 3.60
C VAL A 207 -5.84 -8.63 2.95
N TRP A 208 -7.14 -8.50 3.11
CA TRP A 208 -8.11 -9.15 2.24
C TRP A 208 -7.99 -8.55 0.85
N HIS A 209 -7.87 -9.36 -0.18
CA HIS A 209 -8.04 -8.96 -1.57
C HIS A 209 -9.51 -9.16 -1.94
N LEU A 210 -10.21 -8.04 -2.10
CA LEU A 210 -11.66 -7.99 -2.35
C LEU A 210 -11.87 -7.97 -3.86
N VAL A 211 -11.85 -9.14 -4.49
CA VAL A 211 -12.12 -9.27 -5.93
C VAL A 211 -13.63 -9.15 -6.15
N GLU A 212 -14.07 -8.14 -6.90
CA GLU A 212 -15.45 -8.02 -7.41
C GLU A 212 -15.69 -8.90 -8.64
#